data_b78bc701ff312c4008d608691ef5f5cb
#
_entry.id   b78bc701ff312c4008d608691ef5f5cb
#
_cell.length_a   1.000
_cell.length_b   1.000
_cell.length_c   1.000
_cell.angle_alpha   90.00
_cell.angle_beta   90.00
_cell.angle_gamma   90.00
#
_symmetry.space_group_name_H-M   'P 1'
#
loop_
_entity.id
_entity.type
_entity.pdbx_description
1 polymer ?
#
loop_
_entity_poly.entity_id
_entity_poly.type
_entity_poly.pdbx_seq_one_letter_code
_entity_poly.pdbx_strand_id
1 'polypeptide(L)'
;MTAKAAIEGLTRALAVDYGPRGIRVNAVAIGSITTERYEAFLGRQEPAEAQHIEEEMRLLHPVGRVGRPEEVAGAVAYLLSDDASFINGATVPVDGGRSVLARDPEARDPGP
;
A
#
# COMPACT_ATOMS: atom_id res chain seq x y z
N MET A 1 9.33 0.56 12.04
CA MET A 1 8.30 1.61 11.99
C MET A 1 8.89 3.00 11.98
N THR A 2 9.99 3.21 12.66
CA THR A 2 10.73 4.50 12.64
C THR A 2 11.12 4.89 11.20
N ALA A 3 11.56 3.94 10.38
CA ALA A 3 11.96 4.22 8.99
C ALA A 3 10.79 4.75 8.15
N LYS A 4 9.58 4.19 8.32
CA LYS A 4 8.39 4.68 7.60
C LYS A 4 8.02 6.10 8.00
N ALA A 5 8.06 6.40 9.31
CA ALA A 5 7.78 7.75 9.80
C ALA A 5 8.82 8.74 9.27
N ALA A 6 10.09 8.32 9.20
CA ALA A 6 11.16 9.15 8.65
C ALA A 6 10.94 9.46 7.16
N ILE A 7 10.52 8.47 6.37
CA ILE A 7 10.21 8.66 4.95
C ILE A 7 9.06 9.64 4.76
N GLU A 8 8.00 9.51 5.54
CA GLU A 8 6.86 10.43 5.46
C GLU A 8 7.24 11.84 5.85
N GLY A 9 8.03 12.00 6.92
CA GLY A 9 8.55 13.30 7.34
C GLY A 9 9.46 13.91 6.29
N LEU A 10 10.36 13.13 5.71
CA LEU A 10 11.25 13.57 4.64
C LEU A 10 10.47 13.99 3.40
N THR A 11 9.43 13.24 3.04
CA THR A 11 8.56 13.57 1.91
C THR A 11 7.97 14.97 2.07
N ARG A 12 7.43 15.27 3.24
CA ARG A 12 6.84 16.59 3.52
C ARG A 12 7.91 17.68 3.50
N ALA A 13 9.06 17.45 4.10
CA ALA A 13 10.14 18.43 4.13
C ALA A 13 10.67 18.74 2.73
N LEU A 14 10.90 17.72 1.92
CA LEU A 14 11.38 17.90 0.54
C LEU A 14 10.32 18.57 -0.33
N ALA A 15 9.04 18.27 -0.11
CA ALA A 15 7.94 18.92 -0.84
C ALA A 15 7.95 20.44 -0.62
N VAL A 16 8.19 20.87 0.62
CA VAL A 16 8.28 22.28 0.96
C VAL A 16 9.54 22.92 0.38
N ASP A 17 10.68 22.26 0.53
CA ASP A 17 11.97 22.81 0.12
C ASP A 17 12.10 22.93 -1.40
N TYR A 18 11.57 21.97 -2.14
CA TYR A 18 11.72 21.92 -3.59
C TYR A 18 10.49 22.37 -4.36
N GLY A 19 9.37 22.57 -3.69
CA GLY A 19 8.15 23.09 -4.32
C GLY A 19 8.38 24.38 -5.10
N PRO A 20 9.12 25.37 -4.53
CA PRO A 20 9.42 26.60 -5.25
C PRO A 20 10.20 26.42 -6.55
N ARG A 21 10.86 25.28 -6.71
CA ARG A 21 11.59 24.92 -7.94
C ARG A 21 10.75 24.13 -8.92
N GLY A 22 9.46 23.93 -8.63
CA GLY A 22 8.57 23.15 -9.49
C GLY A 22 8.73 21.66 -9.35
N ILE A 23 9.34 21.18 -8.26
CA ILE A 23 9.51 19.76 -7.99
C ILE A 23 8.49 19.32 -6.96
N ARG A 24 7.71 18.30 -7.28
CA ARG A 24 6.76 17.69 -6.37
C ARG A 24 7.36 16.42 -5.77
N VAL A 25 7.11 16.19 -4.49
CA VAL A 25 7.62 15.03 -3.78
C VAL A 25 6.46 14.38 -3.04
N ASN A 26 6.16 13.14 -3.42
CA ASN A 26 5.09 12.36 -2.81
C ASN A 26 5.62 10.96 -2.49
N ALA A 27 4.93 10.26 -1.61
CA ALA A 27 5.25 8.90 -1.24
C ALA A 27 4.04 8.00 -1.48
N VAL A 28 4.28 6.73 -1.77
CA VAL A 28 3.24 5.71 -1.76
C VAL A 28 3.52 4.74 -0.62
N ALA A 29 2.49 4.45 0.17
CA ALA A 29 2.55 3.48 1.24
C ALA A 29 1.84 2.22 0.76
N ILE A 30 2.62 1.22 0.36
CA ILE A 30 2.07 0.02 -0.26
C ILE A 30 1.74 -1.05 0.79
N GLY A 31 0.68 -1.81 0.51
CA GLY A 31 0.30 -2.98 1.28
C GLY A 31 1.00 -4.23 0.79
N SER A 32 0.38 -5.37 1.01
CA SER A 32 0.90 -6.64 0.52
C SER A 32 0.68 -6.74 -0.99
N ILE A 33 1.75 -6.96 -1.72
CA ILE A 33 1.74 -7.01 -3.19
C ILE A 33 2.25 -8.38 -3.62
N THR A 34 1.60 -8.97 -4.62
CA THR A 34 2.05 -10.23 -5.23
C THR A 34 3.38 -9.97 -5.92
N THR A 35 4.41 -10.67 -5.47
CA THR A 35 5.75 -10.61 -6.05
C THR A 35 6.24 -12.04 -6.27
N GLU A 36 7.30 -12.19 -7.06
CA GLU A 36 7.95 -13.50 -7.23
C GLU A 36 8.35 -14.08 -5.88
N ARG A 37 8.84 -13.23 -4.98
CA ARG A 37 9.23 -13.65 -3.63
C ARG A 37 8.03 -14.16 -2.83
N TYR A 38 6.89 -13.47 -2.91
CA TYR A 38 5.67 -13.87 -2.22
C TYR A 38 5.15 -15.19 -2.77
N GLU A 39 5.11 -15.33 -4.10
CA GLU A 39 4.66 -16.56 -4.75
C GLU A 39 5.59 -17.73 -4.42
N ALA A 40 6.91 -17.50 -4.41
CA ALA A 40 7.88 -18.52 -4.03
C ALA A 40 7.71 -18.92 -2.57
N PHE A 41 7.43 -17.96 -1.69
CA PHE A 41 7.15 -18.25 -0.28
C PHE A 41 5.93 -19.15 -0.12
N LEU A 42 4.82 -18.81 -0.80
CA LEU A 42 3.60 -19.64 -0.77
C LEU A 42 3.86 -21.04 -1.32
N GLY A 43 4.64 -21.14 -2.40
CA GLY A 43 4.95 -22.41 -3.05
C GLY A 43 5.77 -23.36 -2.17
N ARG A 44 6.47 -22.85 -1.15
CA ARG A 44 7.23 -23.67 -0.20
C ARG A 44 6.41 -24.14 0.98
N GLN A 45 5.18 -23.65 1.13
CA GLN A 45 4.31 -24.02 2.24
C GLN A 45 3.53 -25.29 1.90
N GLU A 46 3.16 -26.05 2.93
CA GLU A 46 2.17 -27.13 2.77
C GLU A 46 0.86 -26.51 2.27
N PRO A 47 0.07 -27.23 1.46
CA PRO A 47 -1.15 -26.68 0.88
C PRO A 47 -2.12 -26.05 1.89
N ALA A 48 -2.29 -26.67 3.06
CA ALA A 48 -3.17 -26.15 4.10
C ALA A 48 -2.62 -24.84 4.68
N GLU A 49 -1.30 -24.75 4.86
CA GLU A 49 -0.66 -23.52 5.37
C GLU A 49 -0.72 -22.39 4.35
N ALA A 50 -0.47 -22.69 3.07
CA ALA A 50 -0.58 -21.70 2.00
C ALA A 50 -1.99 -21.14 1.94
N GLN A 51 -3.01 -22.00 2.03
CA GLN A 51 -4.40 -21.57 2.03
C GLN A 51 -4.71 -20.69 3.24
N HIS A 52 -4.18 -21.02 4.41
CA HIS A 52 -4.35 -20.21 5.61
C HIS A 52 -3.74 -18.82 5.44
N ILE A 53 -2.53 -18.74 4.87
CA ILE A 53 -1.86 -17.47 4.61
C ILE A 53 -2.69 -16.62 3.65
N GLU A 54 -3.17 -17.20 2.56
CA GLU A 54 -4.00 -16.48 1.59
C GLU A 54 -5.30 -15.97 2.21
N GLU A 55 -5.93 -16.77 3.06
CA GLU A 55 -7.15 -16.37 3.76
C GLU A 55 -6.88 -15.21 4.73
N GLU A 56 -5.78 -15.26 5.47
CA GLU A 56 -5.39 -14.16 6.34
C GLU A 56 -5.11 -12.88 5.54
N MET A 57 -4.46 -13.00 4.39
CA MET A 57 -4.23 -11.84 3.50
C MET A 57 -5.54 -11.27 2.98
N ARG A 58 -6.50 -12.14 2.64
CA ARG A 58 -7.83 -11.71 2.22
C ARG A 58 -8.52 -10.89 3.31
N LEU A 59 -8.44 -11.35 4.54
CA LEU A 59 -9.08 -10.68 5.67
C LEU A 59 -8.40 -9.36 6.05
N LEU A 60 -7.09 -9.24 5.83
CA LEU A 60 -6.33 -8.04 6.15
C LEU A 60 -6.59 -6.89 5.17
N HIS A 61 -7.10 -7.18 3.99
CA HIS A 61 -7.33 -6.19 2.94
C HIS A 61 -8.83 -6.07 2.67
N PRO A 62 -9.46 -4.93 2.97
CA PRO A 62 -10.90 -4.75 2.67
C PRO A 62 -11.29 -5.10 1.24
N VAL A 63 -10.41 -4.88 0.27
CA VAL A 63 -10.70 -5.28 -1.12
C VAL A 63 -10.64 -6.80 -1.33
N GLY A 64 -10.22 -7.55 -0.31
CA GLY A 64 -10.30 -9.02 -0.30
C GLY A 64 -9.17 -9.75 -0.99
N ARG A 65 -8.05 -9.11 -1.23
CA ARG A 65 -6.90 -9.73 -1.90
C ARG A 65 -5.63 -8.91 -1.68
N VAL A 66 -4.47 -9.51 -1.95
CA VAL A 66 -3.22 -8.76 -2.11
C VAL A 66 -3.25 -7.98 -3.43
N GLY A 67 -2.47 -6.92 -3.51
CA GLY A 67 -2.40 -6.10 -4.71
C GLY A 67 -1.48 -6.69 -5.77
N ARG A 68 -1.56 -6.12 -6.96
CA ARG A 68 -0.67 -6.47 -8.07
C ARG A 68 0.36 -5.35 -8.29
N PRO A 69 1.57 -5.68 -8.76
CA PRO A 69 2.58 -4.66 -9.05
C PRO A 69 2.06 -3.54 -9.96
N GLU A 70 1.22 -3.88 -10.94
CA GLU A 70 0.64 -2.91 -11.87
C GLU A 70 -0.22 -1.88 -11.16
N GLU A 71 -0.85 -2.26 -10.06
CA GLU A 71 -1.69 -1.35 -9.28
C GLU A 71 -0.85 -0.31 -8.55
N VAL A 72 0.33 -0.70 -8.08
CA VAL A 72 1.30 0.25 -7.52
C VAL A 72 1.87 1.14 -8.62
N ALA A 73 2.26 0.54 -9.74
CA ALA A 73 2.81 1.27 -10.88
C ALA A 73 1.83 2.33 -11.40
N GLY A 74 0.54 2.01 -11.47
CA GLY A 74 -0.50 2.95 -11.88
C GLY A 74 -0.60 4.15 -10.96
N ALA A 75 -0.53 3.94 -9.65
CA ALA A 75 -0.56 5.04 -8.68
C ALA A 75 0.67 5.94 -8.83
N VAL A 76 1.86 5.34 -8.98
CA VAL A 76 3.09 6.11 -9.19
C VAL A 76 3.03 6.89 -10.49
N ALA A 77 2.58 6.28 -11.57
CA ALA A 77 2.44 6.94 -12.87
C ALA A 77 1.50 8.14 -12.79
N TYR A 78 0.37 7.99 -12.08
CA TYR A 78 -0.55 9.10 -11.88
C TYR A 78 0.12 10.25 -11.12
N LEU A 79 0.81 9.95 -10.01
CA LEU A 79 1.46 10.97 -9.20
C LEU A 79 2.57 11.71 -9.98
N LEU A 80 3.19 11.06 -10.95
CA LEU A 80 4.23 11.66 -11.79
C LEU A 80 3.65 12.43 -12.98
N SER A 81 2.35 12.30 -13.23
CA SER A 81 1.71 12.95 -14.38
C SER A 81 1.31 14.41 -14.09
N ASP A 82 1.01 15.13 -15.15
CA ASP A 82 0.51 16.50 -15.04
C ASP A 82 -0.87 16.55 -14.38
N ASP A 83 -1.64 15.45 -14.45
CA ASP A 83 -2.93 15.37 -13.78
C ASP A 83 -2.81 15.45 -12.26
N ALA A 84 -1.64 15.15 -11.72
CA ALA A 84 -1.33 15.25 -10.30
C ALA A 84 -0.51 16.50 -9.96
N SER A 85 -0.55 17.53 -10.81
CA SER A 85 0.33 18.69 -10.69
C SER A 85 0.14 19.51 -9.41
N PHE A 86 -0.97 19.36 -8.72
CA PHE A 86 -1.21 20.05 -7.46
C PHE A 86 -1.07 19.14 -6.23
N ILE A 87 -0.63 17.89 -6.43
CA ILE A 87 -0.38 16.93 -5.34
C ILE A 87 1.10 17.01 -4.97
N ASN A 88 1.38 17.42 -3.75
CA ASN A 88 2.74 17.62 -3.26
C ASN A 88 2.78 17.36 -1.75
N GLY A 89 3.73 16.61 -1.28
CA GLY A 89 3.89 16.29 0.14
C GLY A 89 2.93 15.23 0.66
N ALA A 90 2.24 14.51 -0.21
CA ALA A 90 1.27 13.51 0.18
C ALA A 90 1.92 12.13 0.35
N THR A 91 1.38 11.35 1.28
CA THR A 91 1.62 9.91 1.37
C THR A 91 0.33 9.22 0.98
N VAL A 92 0.34 8.48 -0.12
CA VAL A 92 -0.86 7.87 -0.70
C VAL A 92 -0.84 6.38 -0.40
N PRO A 93 -1.79 5.87 0.40
CA PRO A 93 -1.90 4.43 0.60
C PRO A 93 -2.32 3.72 -0.68
N VAL A 94 -1.59 2.65 -1.01
CA VAL A 94 -1.91 1.74 -2.11
C VAL A 94 -1.91 0.34 -1.51
N ASP A 95 -2.95 0.05 -0.74
CA ASP A 95 -2.95 -1.08 0.19
C ASP A 95 -4.29 -1.80 0.30
N GLY A 96 -5.22 -1.53 -0.61
CA GLY A 96 -6.52 -2.17 -0.60
C GLY A 96 -7.36 -1.87 0.65
N GLY A 97 -7.04 -0.82 1.36
CA GLY A 97 -7.73 -0.40 2.57
C GLY A 97 -7.13 -0.93 3.87
N ARG A 98 -6.02 -1.67 3.79
CA ARG A 98 -5.41 -2.28 4.97
C ARG A 98 -5.11 -1.28 6.09
N SER A 99 -4.63 -0.11 5.76
CA SER A 99 -4.21 0.90 6.75
C SER A 99 -5.38 1.53 7.51
N VAL A 100 -6.60 1.41 6.98
CA VAL A 100 -7.80 1.96 7.63
C VAL A 100 -8.69 0.87 8.23
N LEU A 101 -8.29 -0.38 8.13
CA LEU A 101 -9.03 -1.50 8.69
C LEU A 101 -8.76 -1.61 10.19
N ALA A 102 -9.84 -1.58 10.99
CA ALA A 102 -9.81 -1.97 12.39
C ALA A 102 -10.60 -3.27 12.52
N ARG A 103 -9.92 -4.36 12.90
CA ARG A 103 -10.57 -5.65 13.11
C ARG A 103 -11.07 -5.73 14.54
N ASP A 104 -12.35 -5.94 14.67
CA ASP A 104 -13.00 -6.19 15.96
C ASP A 104 -13.38 -7.66 16.02
N PRO A 105 -12.76 -8.46 16.93
CA PRO A 105 -13.08 -9.88 17.03
C PRO A 105 -14.56 -10.14 17.41
N GLU A 106 -15.22 -9.16 17.99
CA GLU A 106 -16.63 -9.26 18.35
C GLU A 106 -17.56 -8.83 17.24
N ALA A 107 -17.05 -8.10 16.25
CA ALA A 107 -17.87 -7.67 15.13
C ALA A 107 -18.25 -8.86 14.27
N ARG A 108 -19.53 -8.96 13.95
CA ARG A 108 -20.00 -9.96 13.01
C ARG A 108 -19.77 -9.45 11.58
N ASP A 109 -19.50 -10.38 10.68
CA ASP A 109 -19.46 -10.08 9.26
C ASP A 109 -20.86 -9.55 8.86
N PRO A 110 -20.97 -8.31 8.35
CA PRO A 110 -22.26 -7.75 7.95
C PRO A 110 -22.87 -8.46 6.75
N GLY A 111 -22.12 -9.38 6.11
CA GLY A 111 -22.53 -10.04 4.88
C GLY A 111 -22.40 -9.13 3.67
N PRO A 112 -22.82 -9.63 2.51
CA PRO A 112 -22.75 -8.86 1.28
C PRO A 112 -23.69 -7.66 1.26
#